data_4ac1c183c8bf2dad5d541c401858e24c
#
_entry.id   4ac1c183c8bf2dad5d541c401858e24c
#
_cell.length_a   1.000
_cell.length_b   1.000
_cell.length_c   1.000
_cell.angle_alpha   90.00
_cell.angle_beta   90.00
_cell.angle_gamma   90.00
#
_symmetry.space_group_name_H-M   'P 1'
#
loop_
_entity.id
_entity.type
_entity.pdbx_description
1 polymer ?
#
loop_
_entity_poly.entity_id
_entity_poly.type
_entity_poly.pdbx_seq_one_letter_code
_entity_poly.pdbx_strand_id
1 'polypeptide(L)'
;MSSRSYCLITPCRDEAKYARRTLEAVTRQREKPALWVIVDDGSKDLTPEILAGYATRFRWIRVLRRPDRGDRKLGGGVLDAFYTGYDSIDPGAFEYVCKLDLDLDLPPGYFADLMDRMEAEPRIGTCSGKPYFVQPGAPDADVQFPLIDLSHLVSEKAGDENSVGMTKFYRTACFRQIGGFVRELMWDGIDGHRCRQLGWIAISWDDPALRFVHLRPMGTSHKNWWTGRVRHGFGQYFMGTTPVYMLASAAYRMTRAPLVVGGMAMLHGYFKSMIFRNPRYGDDEFRRFLRGYQWACLFRGKAAATAELNSRQAGRWDPS
;
A
#
# COMPACT_ATOMS: atom_id res chain seq x y z
N MET A 1 25.98 4.08 14.13
CA MET A 1 25.12 4.77 13.15
C MET A 1 24.33 3.69 12.45
N SER A 2 23.00 3.69 12.56
CA SER A 2 22.13 2.82 11.78
C SER A 2 22.45 3.07 10.31
N SER A 3 22.76 2.04 9.54
CA SER A 3 22.93 2.21 8.09
C SER A 3 21.54 2.36 7.52
N ARG A 4 21.15 3.55 7.01
CA ARG A 4 19.87 3.82 6.33
C ARG A 4 19.73 2.99 5.04
N SER A 5 20.02 1.68 5.14
CA SER A 5 19.98 0.75 4.03
C SER A 5 18.55 0.32 3.76
N TYR A 6 18.04 0.56 2.55
CA TYR A 6 16.71 0.11 2.19
C TYR A 6 16.68 -0.59 0.83
N CYS A 7 15.74 -1.52 0.70
CA CYS A 7 15.45 -2.24 -0.53
C CYS A 7 14.05 -1.90 -1.04
N LEU A 8 13.94 -1.67 -2.35
CA LEU A 8 12.65 -1.55 -3.03
C LEU A 8 12.32 -2.86 -3.75
N ILE A 9 11.04 -3.26 -3.71
CA ILE A 9 10.51 -4.39 -4.46
C ILE A 9 9.28 -3.92 -5.21
N THR A 10 9.34 -3.98 -6.54
CA THR A 10 8.30 -3.49 -7.43
C THR A 10 7.75 -4.61 -8.30
N PRO A 11 6.55 -5.14 -7.99
CA PRO A 11 5.82 -5.96 -8.94
C PRO A 11 5.25 -5.08 -10.06
N CYS A 12 5.43 -5.47 -11.32
CA CYS A 12 4.87 -4.74 -12.45
C CYS A 12 4.37 -5.67 -13.55
N ARG A 13 3.42 -5.19 -14.34
CA ARG A 13 2.94 -5.83 -15.56
C ARG A 13 2.28 -4.81 -16.48
N ASP A 14 2.77 -4.70 -17.72
CA ASP A 14 2.26 -3.78 -18.75
C ASP A 14 2.19 -2.32 -18.24
N GLU A 15 3.35 -1.81 -17.78
CA GLU A 15 3.49 -0.47 -17.20
C GLU A 15 4.35 0.49 -18.07
N ALA A 16 4.57 0.18 -19.35
CA ALA A 16 5.43 0.99 -20.24
C ALA A 16 5.06 2.48 -20.25
N LYS A 17 3.78 2.80 -20.09
CA LYS A 17 3.27 4.18 -20.06
C LYS A 17 3.82 5.00 -18.89
N TYR A 18 4.02 4.37 -17.72
CA TYR A 18 4.33 5.05 -16.46
C TYR A 18 5.74 4.77 -15.94
N ALA A 19 6.29 3.61 -16.31
CA ALA A 19 7.53 3.07 -15.75
C ALA A 19 8.69 4.06 -15.78
N ARG A 20 8.90 4.79 -16.90
CA ARG A 20 10.00 5.76 -17.02
C ARG A 20 9.95 6.83 -15.92
N ARG A 21 8.77 7.38 -15.66
CA ARG A 21 8.59 8.45 -14.67
C ARG A 21 8.90 7.95 -13.26
N THR A 22 8.43 6.76 -12.89
CA THR A 22 8.75 6.16 -11.58
C THR A 22 10.25 5.81 -11.46
N LEU A 23 10.84 5.25 -12.52
CA LEU A 23 12.28 4.95 -12.57
C LEU A 23 13.12 6.22 -12.37
N GLU A 24 12.78 7.30 -13.06
CA GLU A 24 13.44 8.60 -12.89
C GLU A 24 13.23 9.18 -11.50
N ALA A 25 12.01 9.13 -10.96
CA ALA A 25 11.72 9.62 -9.61
C ALA A 25 12.55 8.90 -8.55
N VAL A 26 12.74 7.57 -8.65
CA VAL A 26 13.57 6.80 -7.73
C VAL A 26 15.07 7.07 -7.97
N THR A 27 15.51 7.19 -9.23
CA THR A 27 16.92 7.50 -9.52
C THR A 27 17.32 8.93 -9.11
N ARG A 28 16.37 9.84 -8.90
CA ARG A 28 16.59 11.21 -8.38
C ARG A 28 16.50 11.34 -6.86
N GLN A 29 16.17 10.27 -6.13
CA GLN A 29 16.08 10.34 -4.66
C GLN A 29 17.38 10.84 -4.03
N ARG A 30 17.30 11.64 -2.95
CA ARG A 30 18.47 12.09 -2.18
C ARG A 30 19.26 10.91 -1.63
N GLU A 31 18.56 10.00 -0.98
CA GLU A 31 19.12 8.73 -0.55
C GLU A 31 18.65 7.64 -1.52
N LYS A 32 19.62 6.94 -2.15
CA LYS A 32 19.33 5.88 -3.11
C LYS A 32 19.04 4.57 -2.39
N PRO A 33 18.17 3.70 -2.92
CA PRO A 33 18.05 2.35 -2.40
C PRO A 33 19.39 1.60 -2.57
N ALA A 34 19.73 0.77 -1.60
CA ALA A 34 20.86 -0.14 -1.72
C ALA A 34 20.59 -1.21 -2.79
N LEU A 35 19.31 -1.57 -2.98
CA LEU A 35 18.85 -2.49 -4.01
C LEU A 35 17.41 -2.15 -4.42
N TRP A 36 17.12 -2.21 -5.71
CA TRP A 36 15.75 -2.19 -6.24
C TRP A 36 15.50 -3.44 -7.10
N VAL A 37 14.66 -4.33 -6.62
CA VAL A 37 14.22 -5.52 -7.37
C VAL A 37 12.90 -5.22 -8.05
N ILE A 38 12.90 -5.20 -9.38
CA ILE A 38 11.69 -5.01 -10.19
C ILE A 38 11.31 -6.36 -10.77
N VAL A 39 10.10 -6.81 -10.50
CA VAL A 39 9.59 -8.11 -10.96
C VAL A 39 8.57 -7.88 -12.06
N ASP A 40 9.00 -8.13 -13.29
CA ASP A 40 8.13 -8.14 -14.46
C ASP A 40 7.32 -9.45 -14.51
N ASP A 41 6.01 -9.34 -14.28
CA ASP A 41 5.08 -10.47 -14.23
C ASP A 41 4.54 -10.83 -15.63
N GLY A 42 5.43 -10.92 -16.60
CA GLY A 42 5.14 -11.35 -17.97
C GLY A 42 4.49 -10.25 -18.82
N SER A 43 5.03 -9.03 -18.78
CA SER A 43 4.58 -7.91 -19.64
C SER A 43 4.70 -8.24 -21.12
N LYS A 44 3.76 -7.69 -21.91
CA LYS A 44 3.67 -7.82 -23.36
C LYS A 44 3.91 -6.51 -24.10
N ASP A 45 3.97 -5.40 -23.37
CA ASP A 45 4.29 -4.07 -23.89
C ASP A 45 5.81 -3.79 -23.79
N LEU A 46 6.21 -2.54 -23.95
CA LEU A 46 7.62 -2.10 -23.88
C LEU A 46 8.19 -2.05 -22.45
N THR A 47 7.48 -2.55 -21.43
CA THR A 47 7.97 -2.57 -20.05
C THR A 47 9.33 -3.27 -19.91
N PRO A 48 9.54 -4.49 -20.46
CA PRO A 48 10.81 -5.21 -20.32
C PRO A 48 12.01 -4.44 -20.87
N GLU A 49 11.86 -3.79 -22.03
CA GLU A 49 12.92 -3.03 -22.69
C GLU A 49 13.28 -1.78 -21.88
N ILE A 50 12.27 -1.09 -21.34
CA ILE A 50 12.46 0.07 -20.46
C ILE A 50 13.26 -0.35 -19.21
N LEU A 51 12.84 -1.42 -18.55
CA LEU A 51 13.50 -1.92 -17.35
C LEU A 51 14.94 -2.35 -17.60
N ALA A 52 15.20 -3.05 -18.69
CA ALA A 52 16.54 -3.48 -19.08
C ALA A 52 17.49 -2.28 -19.29
N GLY A 53 17.00 -1.21 -19.92
CA GLY A 53 17.76 0.02 -20.12
C GLY A 53 18.19 0.68 -18.81
N TYR A 54 17.32 0.68 -17.78
CA TYR A 54 17.68 1.21 -16.46
C TYR A 54 18.59 0.26 -15.67
N ALA A 55 18.37 -1.04 -15.72
CA ALA A 55 19.24 -2.02 -15.05
C ALA A 55 20.69 -2.00 -15.61
N THR A 56 20.87 -1.70 -16.90
CA THR A 56 22.21 -1.49 -17.49
C THR A 56 22.90 -0.22 -16.95
N ARG A 57 22.15 0.83 -16.69
CA ARG A 57 22.67 2.14 -16.21
C ARG A 57 22.93 2.17 -14.71
N PHE A 58 22.15 1.44 -13.93
CA PHE A 58 22.15 1.48 -12.47
C PHE A 58 22.34 0.08 -11.88
N ARG A 59 23.55 -0.23 -11.37
CA ARG A 59 23.90 -1.56 -10.84
C ARG A 59 23.06 -2.01 -9.64
N TRP A 60 22.41 -1.08 -8.94
CA TRP A 60 21.51 -1.36 -7.83
C TRP A 60 20.07 -1.65 -8.27
N ILE A 61 19.77 -1.62 -9.59
CA ILE A 61 18.49 -2.06 -10.15
C ILE A 61 18.67 -3.49 -10.70
N ARG A 62 17.87 -4.42 -10.19
CA ARG A 62 17.81 -5.80 -10.63
C ARG A 62 16.43 -6.12 -11.17
N VAL A 63 16.34 -6.62 -12.36
CA VAL A 63 15.06 -7.03 -13.00
C VAL A 63 14.95 -8.55 -12.98
N LEU A 64 13.83 -9.04 -12.47
CA LEU A 64 13.43 -10.43 -12.53
C LEU A 64 12.24 -10.56 -13.45
N ARG A 65 12.26 -11.49 -14.40
CA ARG A 65 11.15 -11.75 -15.30
C ARG A 65 10.48 -13.07 -14.95
N ARG A 66 9.15 -13.04 -14.82
CA ARG A 66 8.32 -14.22 -14.62
C ARG A 66 7.68 -14.65 -15.94
N PRO A 67 7.36 -15.94 -16.11
CA PRO A 67 6.57 -16.39 -17.25
C PRO A 67 5.21 -15.69 -17.29
N ASP A 68 4.71 -15.41 -18.50
CA ASP A 68 3.36 -14.90 -18.69
C ASP A 68 2.33 -15.94 -18.22
N ARG A 69 1.49 -15.56 -17.28
CA ARG A 69 0.44 -16.41 -16.71
C ARG A 69 -0.94 -16.20 -17.37
N GLY A 70 -0.97 -15.51 -18.52
CA GLY A 70 -2.19 -15.15 -19.25
C GLY A 70 -2.85 -13.89 -18.68
N ASP A 71 -3.60 -13.99 -17.60
CA ASP A 71 -4.37 -12.88 -17.07
C ASP A 71 -3.69 -12.14 -15.90
N ARG A 72 -3.92 -10.81 -15.83
CA ARG A 72 -3.55 -9.98 -14.68
C ARG A 72 -4.42 -10.36 -13.47
N LYS A 73 -3.84 -11.05 -12.50
CA LYS A 73 -4.52 -11.36 -11.23
C LYS A 73 -4.31 -10.24 -10.23
N LEU A 74 -5.38 -9.53 -9.89
CA LEU A 74 -5.37 -8.51 -8.84
C LEU A 74 -5.40 -9.16 -7.44
N GLY A 75 -4.78 -8.53 -6.45
CA GLY A 75 -4.63 -9.10 -5.10
C GLY A 75 -3.49 -10.11 -5.06
N GLY A 76 -3.77 -11.40 -4.98
CA GLY A 76 -2.76 -12.46 -4.87
C GLY A 76 -1.67 -12.43 -5.95
N GLY A 77 -1.99 -12.07 -7.20
CA GLY A 77 -1.01 -12.02 -8.28
C GLY A 77 0.07 -10.95 -8.12
N VAL A 78 -0.29 -9.78 -7.61
CA VAL A 78 0.67 -8.71 -7.29
C VAL A 78 1.61 -9.15 -6.17
N LEU A 79 1.08 -9.86 -5.17
CA LEU A 79 1.87 -10.35 -4.05
C LEU A 79 2.76 -11.54 -4.45
N ASP A 80 2.32 -12.40 -5.36
CA ASP A 80 3.17 -13.46 -5.91
C ASP A 80 4.40 -12.88 -6.62
N ALA A 81 4.23 -11.81 -7.37
CA ALA A 81 5.35 -11.10 -7.99
C ALA A 81 6.22 -10.39 -6.93
N PHE A 82 5.59 -9.73 -5.93
CA PHE A 82 6.33 -9.14 -4.81
C PHE A 82 7.20 -10.18 -4.11
N TYR A 83 6.64 -11.34 -3.73
CA TYR A 83 7.39 -12.40 -3.06
C TYR A 83 8.45 -13.04 -3.94
N THR A 84 8.25 -13.11 -5.26
CA THR A 84 9.34 -13.49 -6.17
C THR A 84 10.56 -12.57 -6.01
N GLY A 85 10.34 -11.28 -5.85
CA GLY A 85 11.40 -10.31 -5.56
C GLY A 85 11.95 -10.43 -4.14
N TYR A 86 11.09 -10.51 -3.15
CA TYR A 86 11.45 -10.60 -1.74
C TYR A 86 12.26 -11.86 -1.41
N ASP A 87 11.84 -13.00 -1.93
CA ASP A 87 12.50 -14.30 -1.71
C ASP A 87 13.84 -14.43 -2.47
N SER A 88 14.11 -13.51 -3.41
CA SER A 88 15.37 -13.48 -4.18
C SER A 88 16.50 -12.72 -3.49
N ILE A 89 16.26 -12.14 -2.32
CA ILE A 89 17.22 -11.35 -1.54
C ILE A 89 17.30 -11.87 -0.11
N ASP A 90 18.32 -11.44 0.63
CA ASP A 90 18.31 -11.50 2.10
C ASP A 90 17.72 -10.18 2.65
N PRO A 91 16.45 -10.16 3.10
CA PRO A 91 15.87 -8.94 3.63
C PRO A 91 16.55 -8.44 4.90
N GLY A 92 17.24 -9.33 5.64
CA GLY A 92 17.99 -8.99 6.84
C GLY A 92 19.20 -8.09 6.59
N ALA A 93 19.65 -8.00 5.33
CA ALA A 93 20.72 -7.10 4.92
C ALA A 93 20.28 -5.61 4.87
N PHE A 94 18.98 -5.32 5.00
CA PHE A 94 18.43 -3.98 4.87
C PHE A 94 17.66 -3.59 6.13
N GLU A 95 17.84 -2.35 6.60
CA GLU A 95 17.08 -1.78 7.71
C GLU A 95 15.60 -1.61 7.34
N TYR A 96 15.36 -1.25 6.07
CA TYR A 96 14.00 -1.03 5.58
C TYR A 96 13.74 -1.79 4.27
N VAL A 97 12.48 -2.19 4.09
CA VAL A 97 11.97 -2.79 2.85
C VAL A 97 10.72 -2.04 2.40
N CYS A 98 10.60 -1.78 1.11
CA CYS A 98 9.44 -1.10 0.54
C CYS A 98 8.81 -1.90 -0.60
N LYS A 99 7.51 -2.11 -0.54
CA LYS A 99 6.71 -2.45 -1.72
C LYS A 99 6.37 -1.13 -2.44
N LEU A 100 6.82 -0.99 -3.67
CA LEU A 100 6.63 0.21 -4.50
C LEU A 100 5.96 -0.17 -5.83
N ASP A 101 4.90 0.56 -6.23
CA ASP A 101 4.30 0.39 -7.56
C ASP A 101 5.07 1.18 -8.62
N LEU A 102 4.94 0.80 -9.90
CA LEU A 102 5.70 1.37 -11.01
C LEU A 102 4.95 2.51 -11.76
N ASP A 103 3.93 3.07 -11.13
CA ASP A 103 3.10 4.14 -11.65
C ASP A 103 3.02 5.37 -10.71
N LEU A 104 4.16 5.67 -10.05
CA LEU A 104 4.27 6.74 -9.06
C LEU A 104 5.33 7.76 -9.48
N ASP A 105 5.07 9.04 -9.20
CA ASP A 105 6.09 10.08 -9.22
C ASP A 105 6.29 10.61 -7.80
N LEU A 106 7.50 10.41 -7.27
CA LEU A 106 7.85 10.66 -5.87
C LEU A 106 8.71 11.92 -5.74
N PRO A 107 8.53 12.73 -4.67
CA PRO A 107 9.43 13.83 -4.39
C PRO A 107 10.87 13.33 -4.13
N PRO A 108 11.89 14.13 -4.47
CA PRO A 108 13.30 13.70 -4.37
C PRO A 108 13.78 13.35 -2.95
N GLY A 109 13.09 13.83 -1.90
CA GLY A 109 13.38 13.53 -0.50
C GLY A 109 12.55 12.40 0.10
N TYR A 110 11.66 11.76 -0.66
CA TYR A 110 10.59 10.92 -0.13
C TYR A 110 11.07 9.85 0.88
N PHE A 111 12.03 9.04 0.50
CA PHE A 111 12.49 7.96 1.38
C PHE A 111 13.34 8.48 2.54
N ALA A 112 14.15 9.52 2.33
CA ALA A 112 14.92 10.16 3.40
C ALA A 112 13.99 10.71 4.49
N ASP A 113 12.95 11.45 4.10
CA ASP A 113 12.00 12.06 5.02
C ASP A 113 11.16 11.01 5.76
N LEU A 114 10.85 9.84 5.13
CA LEU A 114 10.24 8.72 5.81
C LEU A 114 11.17 8.10 6.86
N MET A 115 12.45 7.90 6.52
CA MET A 115 13.46 7.35 7.45
C MET A 115 13.70 8.29 8.62
N ASP A 116 13.80 9.61 8.40
CA ASP A 116 13.91 10.60 9.47
C ASP A 116 12.77 10.46 10.50
N ARG A 117 11.52 10.32 10.02
CA ARG A 117 10.35 10.15 10.89
C ARG A 117 10.36 8.81 11.61
N MET A 118 10.78 7.75 10.95
CA MET A 118 10.91 6.43 11.58
C MET A 118 12.03 6.40 12.63
N GLU A 119 13.11 7.10 12.42
CA GLU A 119 14.20 7.23 13.41
C GLU A 119 13.76 8.05 14.64
N ALA A 120 12.97 9.12 14.41
CA ALA A 120 12.41 9.93 15.49
C ALA A 120 11.36 9.15 16.34
N GLU A 121 10.62 8.23 15.74
CA GLU A 121 9.67 7.35 16.45
C GLU A 121 9.96 5.87 16.09
N PRO A 122 10.75 5.17 16.90
CA PRO A 122 11.17 3.78 16.62
C PRO A 122 10.02 2.79 16.49
N ARG A 123 8.85 3.08 17.04
CA ARG A 123 7.67 2.24 16.94
C ARG A 123 6.97 2.32 15.58
N ILE A 124 7.34 3.24 14.70
CA ILE A 124 6.78 3.26 13.35
C ILE A 124 7.32 2.05 12.60
N GLY A 125 6.44 1.06 12.40
CA GLY A 125 6.74 -0.18 11.69
C GLY A 125 6.52 -0.04 10.19
N THR A 126 5.50 0.73 9.78
CA THR A 126 5.22 1.03 8.35
C THR A 126 4.68 2.43 8.17
N CYS A 127 5.12 3.08 7.11
CA CYS A 127 4.67 4.43 6.79
C CYS A 127 4.63 4.72 5.28
N SER A 128 4.00 5.86 4.93
CA SER A 128 3.98 6.41 3.57
C SER A 128 3.58 7.88 3.59
N GLY A 129 3.73 8.56 2.45
CA GLY A 129 3.03 9.80 2.15
C GLY A 129 1.60 9.56 1.65
N LYS A 130 1.00 10.60 1.03
CA LYS A 130 -0.35 10.58 0.47
C LYS A 130 -0.33 10.65 -1.06
N PRO A 131 -1.17 9.84 -1.73
CA PRO A 131 -1.33 9.86 -3.17
C PRO A 131 -2.27 10.97 -3.62
N TYR A 132 -1.85 11.63 -4.68
CA TYR A 132 -2.64 12.58 -5.46
C TYR A 132 -2.59 12.15 -6.92
N PHE A 133 -3.63 12.42 -7.69
CA PHE A 133 -3.62 12.22 -9.13
C PHE A 133 -3.98 13.50 -9.87
N VAL A 134 -3.48 13.64 -11.09
CA VAL A 134 -3.79 14.79 -11.96
C VAL A 134 -5.25 14.71 -12.42
N GLN A 135 -5.99 15.82 -12.31
CA GLN A 135 -7.39 15.87 -12.77
C GLN A 135 -7.49 15.51 -14.26
N PRO A 136 -8.48 14.69 -14.66
CA PRO A 136 -8.72 14.41 -16.07
C PRO A 136 -8.97 15.70 -16.84
N GLY A 137 -8.22 15.91 -17.94
CA GLY A 137 -8.31 17.11 -18.77
C GLY A 137 -7.43 18.29 -18.32
N ALA A 138 -6.76 18.19 -17.16
CA ALA A 138 -5.67 19.12 -16.88
C ALA A 138 -4.49 18.85 -17.83
N PRO A 139 -3.77 19.88 -18.29
CA PRO A 139 -2.56 19.66 -19.07
C PRO A 139 -1.62 18.75 -18.29
N ASP A 140 -0.83 17.93 -18.99
CA ASP A 140 0.29 17.17 -18.39
C ASP A 140 1.28 18.18 -17.82
N ALA A 141 0.91 18.78 -16.69
CA ALA A 141 1.75 19.75 -16.01
C ALA A 141 2.91 18.98 -15.41
N ASP A 142 4.13 19.44 -15.67
CA ASP A 142 5.29 19.07 -14.90
C ASP A 142 4.99 19.37 -13.43
N VAL A 143 4.64 18.33 -12.70
CA VAL A 143 4.31 18.45 -11.29
C VAL A 143 5.59 18.81 -10.55
N GLN A 144 5.60 19.96 -9.91
CA GLN A 144 6.74 20.43 -9.12
C GLN A 144 6.63 19.90 -7.68
N PHE A 145 7.74 19.35 -7.18
CA PHE A 145 7.84 18.94 -5.79
C PHE A 145 8.57 19.99 -4.95
N PRO A 146 8.21 20.19 -3.67
CA PRO A 146 7.09 19.52 -2.97
C PRO A 146 5.71 19.96 -3.48
N LEU A 147 4.71 19.07 -3.36
CA LEU A 147 3.34 19.35 -3.79
C LEU A 147 2.65 20.33 -2.84
N ILE A 148 2.84 21.62 -3.06
CA ILE A 148 2.22 22.72 -2.33
C ILE A 148 0.95 23.18 -3.05
N ASP A 149 1.04 23.45 -4.35
CA ASP A 149 -0.12 23.76 -5.18
C ASP A 149 -0.86 22.48 -5.58
N LEU A 150 -2.10 22.38 -5.12
CA LEU A 150 -2.98 21.23 -5.36
C LEU A 150 -4.12 21.59 -6.34
N SER A 151 -4.08 22.74 -7.01
CA SER A 151 -5.17 23.24 -7.85
C SER A 151 -5.55 22.27 -9.00
N HIS A 152 -4.57 21.52 -9.51
CA HIS A 152 -4.74 20.54 -10.59
C HIS A 152 -4.69 19.08 -10.10
N LEU A 153 -4.66 18.87 -8.79
CA LEU A 153 -4.51 17.56 -8.15
C LEU A 153 -5.73 17.20 -7.33
N VAL A 154 -6.05 15.91 -7.32
CA VAL A 154 -7.11 15.34 -6.48
C VAL A 154 -6.50 14.34 -5.51
N SER A 155 -6.76 14.52 -4.22
CA SER A 155 -6.36 13.54 -3.19
C SER A 155 -7.16 12.24 -3.35
N GLU A 156 -6.49 11.10 -3.30
CA GLU A 156 -7.13 9.78 -3.25
C GLU A 156 -7.73 9.43 -1.87
N LYS A 157 -7.70 10.35 -0.92
CA LYS A 157 -8.35 10.29 0.40
C LYS A 157 -8.02 9.03 1.20
N ALA A 158 -6.74 8.65 1.21
CA ALA A 158 -6.26 7.61 2.11
C ALA A 158 -6.28 8.09 3.58
N GLY A 159 -6.72 7.24 4.51
CA GLY A 159 -6.69 7.56 5.95
C GLY A 159 -5.26 7.63 6.51
N ASP A 160 -5.07 8.38 7.60
CA ASP A 160 -3.74 8.59 8.20
C ASP A 160 -3.25 7.38 8.99
N GLU A 161 -4.15 6.52 9.37
CA GLU A 161 -3.91 5.39 10.26
C GLU A 161 -3.35 4.14 9.55
N ASN A 162 -2.88 4.26 8.32
CA ASN A 162 -2.18 3.17 7.63
C ASN A 162 -1.29 3.71 6.51
N SER A 163 -0.25 2.96 6.15
CA SER A 163 0.51 3.22 4.93
C SER A 163 -0.29 2.80 3.69
N VAL A 164 -0.15 3.54 2.59
CA VAL A 164 -0.91 3.27 1.36
C VAL A 164 -0.33 2.10 0.57
N GLY A 165 -1.19 1.29 -0.05
CA GLY A 165 -0.81 0.03 -0.71
C GLY A 165 0.21 0.15 -1.84
N MET A 166 0.28 1.31 -2.50
CA MET A 166 1.17 1.56 -3.64
C MET A 166 2.62 1.89 -3.24
N THR A 167 2.84 2.40 -2.01
CA THR A 167 4.17 2.64 -1.46
C THR A 167 4.17 2.35 0.05
N LYS A 168 4.43 1.08 0.40
CA LYS A 168 4.51 0.65 1.81
C LYS A 168 5.95 0.52 2.22
N PHE A 169 6.41 1.48 3.02
CA PHE A 169 7.76 1.51 3.56
C PHE A 169 7.76 0.92 4.98
N TYR A 170 8.55 -0.12 5.20
CA TYR A 170 8.59 -0.89 6.44
C TYR A 170 9.96 -0.88 7.09
N ARG A 171 10.00 -0.89 8.44
CA ARG A 171 11.13 -1.53 9.12
C ARG A 171 11.13 -3.00 8.79
N THR A 172 12.27 -3.54 8.42
CA THR A 172 12.41 -4.98 8.10
C THR A 172 12.01 -5.85 9.28
N ALA A 173 12.38 -5.47 10.51
CA ALA A 173 11.96 -6.15 11.73
C ALA A 173 10.42 -6.24 11.84
N CYS A 174 9.71 -5.12 11.67
CA CYS A 174 8.25 -5.11 11.67
C CYS A 174 7.66 -6.01 10.59
N PHE A 175 8.16 -5.92 9.35
CA PHE A 175 7.66 -6.72 8.23
C PHE A 175 7.80 -8.22 8.49
N ARG A 176 8.92 -8.64 9.09
CA ARG A 176 9.16 -10.04 9.49
C ARG A 176 8.23 -10.48 10.62
N GLN A 177 8.08 -9.67 11.66
CA GLN A 177 7.23 -9.98 12.81
C GLN A 177 5.74 -10.12 12.46
N ILE A 178 5.23 -9.29 11.54
CA ILE A 178 3.84 -9.43 11.06
C ILE A 178 3.64 -10.63 10.13
N GLY A 179 4.71 -11.32 9.73
CA GLY A 179 4.67 -12.43 8.78
C GLY A 179 4.51 -11.98 7.32
N GLY A 180 4.83 -10.71 7.01
CA GLY A 180 4.70 -10.14 5.67
C GLY A 180 3.25 -9.89 5.24
N PHE A 181 3.04 -9.81 3.93
CA PHE A 181 1.71 -9.61 3.33
C PHE A 181 0.95 -10.92 3.18
N VAL A 182 -0.33 -10.92 3.56
CA VAL A 182 -1.24 -12.02 3.28
C VAL A 182 -1.55 -12.07 1.78
N ARG A 183 -1.33 -13.22 1.11
CA ARG A 183 -1.52 -13.39 -0.34
C ARG A 183 -3.00 -13.44 -0.75
N GLU A 184 -3.78 -12.45 -0.29
CA GLU A 184 -5.23 -12.34 -0.57
C GLU A 184 -5.64 -10.86 -0.63
N LEU A 185 -6.90 -10.60 -0.97
CA LEU A 185 -7.48 -9.25 -0.92
C LEU A 185 -7.41 -8.68 0.50
N MET A 186 -7.31 -7.36 0.62
CA MET A 186 -7.14 -6.61 1.88
C MET A 186 -5.80 -6.85 2.60
N TRP A 187 -4.80 -7.38 1.89
CA TRP A 187 -3.44 -7.51 2.43
C TRP A 187 -2.91 -6.19 3.00
N ASP A 188 -3.22 -5.07 2.32
CA ASP A 188 -2.84 -3.70 2.67
C ASP A 188 -3.64 -3.09 3.85
N GLY A 189 -4.63 -3.81 4.33
CA GLY A 189 -5.36 -3.49 5.57
C GLY A 189 -4.99 -4.42 6.71
N ILE A 190 -4.86 -5.72 6.42
CA ILE A 190 -4.49 -6.74 7.41
C ILE A 190 -3.12 -6.43 8.01
N ASP A 191 -2.13 -6.09 7.18
CA ASP A 191 -0.78 -5.77 7.62
C ASP A 191 -0.72 -4.61 8.63
N GLY A 192 -1.43 -3.50 8.36
CA GLY A 192 -1.50 -2.37 9.28
C GLY A 192 -2.16 -2.71 10.62
N HIS A 193 -3.17 -3.58 10.63
CA HIS A 193 -3.77 -4.09 11.85
C HIS A 193 -2.83 -5.04 12.60
N ARG A 194 -2.06 -5.90 11.88
CA ARG A 194 -1.03 -6.76 12.47
C ARG A 194 0.08 -5.92 13.12
N CYS A 195 0.54 -4.86 12.45
CA CYS A 195 1.48 -3.92 13.04
C CYS A 195 0.99 -3.44 14.42
N ARG A 196 -0.24 -2.93 14.50
CA ARG A 196 -0.79 -2.43 15.76
C ARG A 196 -0.99 -3.52 16.81
N GLN A 197 -1.36 -4.73 16.40
CA GLN A 197 -1.51 -5.86 17.32
C GLN A 197 -0.20 -6.17 18.05
N LEU A 198 0.95 -6.00 17.38
CA LEU A 198 2.29 -6.20 17.90
C LEU A 198 2.93 -4.95 18.53
N GLY A 199 2.18 -3.85 18.66
CA GLY A 199 2.68 -2.60 19.26
C GLY A 199 3.38 -1.65 18.28
N TRP A 200 3.54 -2.02 17.02
CA TRP A 200 4.02 -1.14 15.98
C TRP A 200 2.98 -0.10 15.58
N ILE A 201 3.44 1.03 15.02
CA ILE A 201 2.60 2.08 14.46
C ILE A 201 2.60 1.93 12.93
N ALA A 202 1.39 1.96 12.34
CA ALA A 202 1.20 2.11 10.91
C ALA A 202 0.59 3.51 10.67
N ILE A 203 1.19 4.33 9.78
CA ILE A 203 0.82 5.73 9.61
C ILE A 203 1.10 6.23 8.19
N SER A 204 0.39 7.27 7.78
CA SER A 204 0.75 8.06 6.60
C SER A 204 0.47 9.54 6.83
N TRP A 205 1.23 10.42 6.17
CA TRP A 205 1.16 11.86 6.38
C TRP A 205 0.77 12.59 5.10
N ASP A 206 -0.17 13.53 5.23
CA ASP A 206 -0.51 14.49 4.19
C ASP A 206 0.39 15.73 4.33
N ASP A 207 1.68 15.53 4.14
CA ASP A 207 2.72 16.56 4.21
C ASP A 207 3.20 16.88 2.79
N PRO A 208 3.33 18.16 2.38
CA PRO A 208 3.82 18.54 1.06
C PRO A 208 5.11 17.84 0.62
N ALA A 209 6.04 17.59 1.55
CA ALA A 209 7.29 16.88 1.27
C ALA A 209 7.11 15.38 1.00
N LEU A 210 5.99 14.79 1.44
CA LEU A 210 5.67 13.38 1.31
C LEU A 210 4.49 13.10 0.35
N ARG A 211 3.81 14.14 -0.16
CA ARG A 211 2.78 13.98 -1.19
C ARG A 211 3.43 13.49 -2.47
N PHE A 212 2.81 12.53 -3.13
CA PHE A 212 3.30 12.00 -4.40
C PHE A 212 2.19 11.89 -5.43
N VAL A 213 2.56 11.81 -6.71
CA VAL A 213 1.59 11.65 -7.79
C VAL A 213 1.43 10.18 -8.14
N HIS A 214 0.19 9.73 -8.12
CA HIS A 214 -0.23 8.45 -8.67
C HIS A 214 -0.60 8.67 -10.14
N LEU A 215 0.20 8.16 -11.06
CA LEU A 215 0.09 8.43 -12.50
C LEU A 215 -1.14 7.79 -13.14
N ARG A 216 -1.74 6.82 -12.44
CA ARG A 216 -2.98 6.17 -12.81
C ARG A 216 -3.94 6.19 -11.62
N PRO A 217 -5.11 6.87 -11.69
CA PRO A 217 -6.05 6.96 -10.60
C PRO A 217 -6.44 5.59 -10.02
N MET A 218 -6.55 5.51 -8.68
CA MET A 218 -6.88 4.28 -7.97
C MET A 218 -8.18 3.65 -8.48
N GLY A 219 -8.16 2.34 -8.69
CA GLY A 219 -9.32 1.57 -9.13
C GLY A 219 -9.55 1.51 -10.63
N THR A 220 -8.75 2.19 -11.45
CA THR A 220 -8.86 2.13 -12.92
C THR A 220 -8.28 0.84 -13.52
N SER A 221 -7.55 0.06 -12.74
CA SER A 221 -7.08 -1.29 -13.14
C SER A 221 -8.19 -2.34 -13.15
N HIS A 222 -9.44 -2.00 -12.76
CA HIS A 222 -10.60 -2.89 -12.78
C HIS A 222 -11.43 -2.72 -14.06
N LYS A 223 -12.05 -3.83 -14.53
CA LYS A 223 -12.97 -3.83 -15.68
C LYS A 223 -14.15 -2.86 -15.49
N ASN A 224 -14.62 -2.70 -14.24
CA ASN A 224 -15.60 -1.68 -13.85
C ASN A 224 -15.56 -1.41 -12.33
N TRP A 225 -16.09 -0.27 -11.91
CA TRP A 225 -16.12 0.18 -10.52
C TRP A 225 -17.01 -0.71 -9.62
N TRP A 226 -18.07 -1.33 -10.15
CA TRP A 226 -18.95 -2.25 -9.42
C TRP A 226 -18.17 -3.46 -8.92
N THR A 227 -17.47 -4.14 -9.82
CA THR A 227 -16.64 -5.30 -9.49
C THR A 227 -15.59 -4.95 -8.41
N GLY A 228 -14.97 -3.78 -8.50
CA GLY A 228 -14.02 -3.31 -7.49
C GLY A 228 -14.67 -3.16 -6.10
N ARG A 229 -15.90 -2.62 -6.02
CA ARG A 229 -16.62 -2.47 -4.75
C ARG A 229 -17.12 -3.79 -4.19
N VAL A 230 -17.62 -4.69 -5.02
CA VAL A 230 -18.00 -6.05 -4.60
C VAL A 230 -16.79 -6.79 -4.02
N ARG A 231 -15.62 -6.70 -4.68
CA ARG A 231 -14.37 -7.29 -4.16
C ARG A 231 -13.93 -6.66 -2.85
N HIS A 232 -14.10 -5.35 -2.67
CA HIS A 232 -13.82 -4.71 -1.39
C HIS A 232 -14.72 -5.28 -0.28
N GLY A 233 -16.01 -5.50 -0.56
CA GLY A 233 -16.92 -6.16 0.36
C GLY A 233 -16.48 -7.58 0.73
N PHE A 234 -16.09 -8.39 -0.25
CA PHE A 234 -15.47 -9.70 0.00
C PHE A 234 -14.23 -9.59 0.89
N GLY A 235 -13.32 -8.66 0.58
CA GLY A 235 -12.09 -8.47 1.35
C GLY A 235 -12.35 -8.07 2.81
N GLN A 236 -13.37 -7.23 3.06
CA GLN A 236 -13.82 -6.91 4.43
C GLN A 236 -14.33 -8.15 5.17
N TYR A 237 -15.10 -9.01 4.50
CA TYR A 237 -15.52 -10.28 5.08
C TYR A 237 -14.33 -11.20 5.35
N PHE A 238 -13.42 -11.35 4.38
CA PHE A 238 -12.20 -12.16 4.53
C PHE A 238 -11.38 -11.70 5.74
N MET A 239 -11.13 -10.42 5.89
CA MET A 239 -10.39 -9.85 7.01
C MET A 239 -11.07 -10.10 8.38
N GLY A 240 -12.38 -10.37 8.40
CA GLY A 240 -13.13 -10.61 9.63
C GLY A 240 -13.85 -9.38 10.18
N THR A 241 -14.07 -8.36 9.34
CA THR A 241 -14.88 -7.18 9.69
C THR A 241 -16.26 -7.60 10.19
N THR A 242 -16.72 -6.95 11.28
CA THR A 242 -18.05 -7.23 11.84
C THR A 242 -19.17 -6.69 10.95
N PRO A 243 -20.35 -7.35 10.91
CA PRO A 243 -21.48 -6.86 10.11
C PRO A 243 -21.89 -5.43 10.44
N VAL A 244 -21.89 -5.06 11.73
CA VAL A 244 -22.23 -3.70 12.18
C VAL A 244 -21.26 -2.67 11.63
N TYR A 245 -19.95 -2.93 11.73
CA TYR A 245 -18.94 -2.03 11.19
C TYR A 245 -19.04 -1.96 9.65
N MET A 246 -19.35 -3.08 9.00
CA MET A 246 -19.56 -3.12 7.54
C MET A 246 -20.75 -2.27 7.11
N LEU A 247 -21.87 -2.32 7.84
CA LEU A 247 -23.03 -1.48 7.57
C LEU A 247 -22.71 0.01 7.73
N ALA A 248 -22.03 0.39 8.81
CA ALA A 248 -21.58 1.78 9.01
C ALA A 248 -20.61 2.25 7.90
N SER A 249 -19.66 1.42 7.52
CA SER A 249 -18.71 1.71 6.44
C SER A 249 -19.41 1.86 5.08
N ALA A 250 -20.40 1.02 4.80
CA ALA A 250 -21.18 1.10 3.59
C ALA A 250 -22.08 2.36 3.56
N ALA A 251 -22.74 2.70 4.69
CA ALA A 251 -23.49 3.93 4.82
C ALA A 251 -22.61 5.18 4.55
N TYR A 252 -21.44 5.23 5.17
CA TYR A 252 -20.47 6.29 4.88
C TYR A 252 -20.03 6.30 3.40
N ARG A 253 -19.86 5.13 2.79
CA ARG A 253 -19.50 5.02 1.36
C ARG A 253 -20.64 5.50 0.44
N MET A 254 -21.89 5.34 0.84
CA MET A 254 -23.06 5.80 0.08
C MET A 254 -23.12 7.33 -0.07
N THR A 255 -22.46 8.08 0.81
CA THR A 255 -22.37 9.55 0.70
C THR A 255 -21.31 10.03 -0.31
N ARG A 256 -20.62 9.13 -1.00
CA ARG A 256 -19.54 9.43 -1.95
C ARG A 256 -19.82 8.83 -3.32
N ALA A 257 -19.34 9.49 -4.37
CA ALA A 257 -19.53 9.00 -5.75
C ALA A 257 -18.92 7.58 -5.97
N PRO A 258 -19.61 6.68 -6.67
CA PRO A 258 -21.01 6.78 -7.06
C PRO A 258 -21.94 6.64 -5.84
N LEU A 259 -22.81 7.64 -5.66
CA LEU A 259 -23.70 7.73 -4.51
C LEU A 259 -24.54 6.45 -4.36
N VAL A 260 -24.81 6.04 -3.13
CA VAL A 260 -25.60 4.86 -2.75
C VAL A 260 -25.04 3.55 -3.32
N VAL A 261 -24.90 3.46 -4.65
CA VAL A 261 -24.59 2.21 -5.37
C VAL A 261 -23.24 1.62 -4.95
N GLY A 262 -22.25 2.49 -4.62
CA GLY A 262 -20.93 2.05 -4.15
C GLY A 262 -20.99 1.31 -2.82
N GLY A 263 -21.81 1.77 -1.88
CA GLY A 263 -22.06 1.11 -0.60
C GLY A 263 -22.85 -0.18 -0.76
N MET A 264 -23.88 -0.19 -1.62
CA MET A 264 -24.66 -1.39 -1.93
C MET A 264 -23.79 -2.51 -2.54
N ALA A 265 -22.88 -2.17 -3.46
CA ALA A 265 -21.96 -3.15 -4.04
C ALA A 265 -21.03 -3.76 -2.97
N MET A 266 -20.55 -2.94 -2.02
CA MET A 266 -19.77 -3.45 -0.90
C MET A 266 -20.58 -4.39 0.00
N LEU A 267 -21.83 -4.03 0.36
CA LEU A 267 -22.71 -4.89 1.15
C LEU A 267 -23.02 -6.20 0.42
N HIS A 268 -23.31 -6.13 -0.90
CA HIS A 268 -23.51 -7.32 -1.71
C HIS A 268 -22.32 -8.28 -1.62
N GLY A 269 -21.09 -7.77 -1.84
CA GLY A 269 -19.88 -8.59 -1.76
C GLY A 269 -19.67 -9.22 -0.38
N TYR A 270 -19.91 -8.44 0.69
CA TYR A 270 -19.76 -8.89 2.06
C TYR A 270 -20.80 -9.98 2.43
N PHE A 271 -22.09 -9.70 2.25
CA PHE A 271 -23.15 -10.64 2.64
C PHE A 271 -23.20 -11.87 1.75
N LYS A 272 -22.93 -11.75 0.45
CA LYS A 272 -22.71 -12.89 -0.43
C LYS A 272 -21.64 -13.82 0.14
N SER A 273 -20.50 -13.28 0.52
CA SER A 273 -19.39 -14.05 1.09
C SER A 273 -19.75 -14.71 2.43
N MET A 274 -20.56 -14.02 3.23
CA MET A 274 -21.06 -14.55 4.51
C MET A 274 -22.04 -15.72 4.31
N ILE A 275 -22.99 -15.58 3.37
CA ILE A 275 -24.00 -16.61 3.06
C ILE A 275 -23.32 -17.88 2.51
N PHE A 276 -22.37 -17.70 1.57
CA PHE A 276 -21.62 -18.82 0.99
C PHE A 276 -20.49 -19.35 1.89
N ARG A 277 -20.33 -18.81 3.10
CA ARG A 277 -19.29 -19.21 4.07
C ARG A 277 -17.89 -19.23 3.46
N ASN A 278 -17.57 -18.22 2.64
CA ASN A 278 -16.25 -18.12 2.04
C ASN A 278 -15.16 -18.16 3.11
N PRO A 279 -13.92 -18.58 2.77
CA PRO A 279 -12.81 -18.56 3.71
C PRO A 279 -12.61 -17.18 4.34
N ARG A 280 -12.21 -17.17 5.61
CA ARG A 280 -11.82 -15.98 6.37
C ARG A 280 -10.35 -16.07 6.74
N TYR A 281 -9.74 -14.94 6.98
CA TYR A 281 -8.40 -14.88 7.55
C TYR A 281 -8.36 -15.68 8.86
N GLY A 282 -7.48 -16.67 8.91
CA GLY A 282 -7.57 -17.81 9.85
C GLY A 282 -7.22 -17.51 11.31
N ASP A 283 -6.73 -16.31 11.62
CA ASP A 283 -6.25 -15.93 12.95
C ASP A 283 -7.39 -15.41 13.83
N ASP A 284 -7.80 -16.21 14.82
CA ASP A 284 -8.87 -15.84 15.77
C ASP A 284 -8.47 -14.71 16.70
N GLU A 285 -7.20 -14.61 17.07
CA GLU A 285 -6.69 -13.53 17.91
C GLU A 285 -6.76 -12.20 17.15
N PHE A 286 -6.34 -12.19 15.90
CA PHE A 286 -6.46 -11.03 15.02
C PHE A 286 -7.91 -10.57 14.87
N ARG A 287 -8.86 -11.50 14.66
CA ARG A 287 -10.28 -11.16 14.52
C ARG A 287 -10.87 -10.56 15.80
N ARG A 288 -10.47 -11.05 16.97
CA ARG A 288 -10.87 -10.45 18.25
C ARG A 288 -10.31 -9.06 18.44
N PHE A 289 -9.03 -8.87 18.11
CA PHE A 289 -8.36 -7.58 18.12
C PHE A 289 -9.05 -6.59 17.17
N LEU A 290 -9.27 -6.97 15.91
CA LEU A 290 -9.94 -6.15 14.91
C LEU A 290 -11.34 -5.74 15.35
N ARG A 291 -12.12 -6.66 15.92
CA ARG A 291 -13.46 -6.38 16.44
C ARG A 291 -13.44 -5.31 17.52
N GLY A 292 -12.53 -5.43 18.47
CA GLY A 292 -12.37 -4.42 19.53
C GLY A 292 -12.04 -3.03 18.98
N TYR A 293 -11.12 -2.97 18.02
CA TYR A 293 -10.78 -1.73 17.33
C TYR A 293 -11.96 -1.14 16.55
N GLN A 294 -12.72 -1.98 15.84
CA GLN A 294 -13.89 -1.53 15.07
C GLN A 294 -14.98 -0.92 15.97
N TRP A 295 -15.25 -1.52 17.12
CA TRP A 295 -16.16 -0.93 18.09
C TRP A 295 -15.65 0.42 18.61
N ALA A 296 -14.38 0.52 18.96
CA ALA A 296 -13.80 1.80 19.36
C ALA A 296 -13.94 2.87 18.26
N CYS A 297 -13.73 2.50 16.98
CA CYS A 297 -13.93 3.41 15.85
C CYS A 297 -15.37 3.91 15.71
N LEU A 298 -16.35 3.05 15.94
CA LEU A 298 -17.77 3.44 15.86
C LEU A 298 -18.19 4.42 16.95
N PHE A 299 -17.64 4.28 18.16
CA PHE A 299 -18.02 5.13 19.31
C PHE A 299 -17.18 6.41 19.44
N ARG A 300 -15.91 6.38 19.06
CA ARG A 300 -14.95 7.48 19.31
C ARG A 300 -14.40 8.12 18.04
N GLY A 301 -14.75 7.57 16.89
CA GLY A 301 -14.13 7.94 15.61
C GLY A 301 -12.78 7.26 15.41
N LYS A 302 -12.37 7.14 14.15
CA LYS A 302 -11.22 6.32 13.75
C LYS A 302 -9.89 6.87 14.25
N ALA A 303 -9.70 8.19 14.21
CA ALA A 303 -8.44 8.82 14.64
C ALA A 303 -8.21 8.62 16.16
N ALA A 304 -9.22 8.94 17.00
CA ALA A 304 -9.12 8.77 18.45
C ALA A 304 -8.95 7.30 18.86
N ALA A 305 -9.70 6.39 18.22
CA ALA A 305 -9.57 4.95 18.47
C ALA A 305 -8.19 4.42 18.09
N THR A 306 -7.58 4.94 17.01
CA THR A 306 -6.23 4.55 16.60
C THR A 306 -5.18 5.07 17.58
N ALA A 307 -5.26 6.34 17.99
CA ALA A 307 -4.33 6.92 18.95
C ALA A 307 -4.34 6.17 20.30
N GLU A 308 -5.53 5.90 20.83
CA GLU A 308 -5.70 5.12 22.06
C GLU A 308 -5.16 3.70 21.91
N LEU A 309 -5.44 3.04 20.78
CA LEU A 309 -4.93 1.70 20.51
C LEU A 309 -3.40 1.68 20.46
N ASN A 310 -2.78 2.62 19.75
CA ASN A 310 -1.33 2.75 19.67
C ASN A 310 -0.69 2.97 21.06
N SER A 311 -1.32 3.77 21.92
CA SER A 311 -0.88 3.97 23.30
C SER A 311 -1.00 2.68 24.12
N ARG A 312 -2.16 2.04 24.09
CA ARG A 312 -2.42 0.79 24.85
C ARG A 312 -1.50 -0.36 24.44
N GLN A 313 -1.14 -0.46 23.16
CA GLN A 313 -0.29 -1.51 22.62
C GLN A 313 1.22 -1.22 22.75
N ALA A 314 1.59 -0.04 23.26
CA ALA A 314 3.01 0.34 23.41
C ALA A 314 3.84 -0.67 24.20
N GLY A 315 3.26 -1.25 25.24
CA GLY A 315 3.94 -2.27 26.06
C GLY A 315 4.13 -3.64 25.39
N ARG A 316 3.56 -3.84 24.19
CA ARG A 316 3.78 -5.07 23.40
C ARG A 316 4.88 -4.92 22.34
N TRP A 317 5.32 -3.69 22.14
CA TRP A 317 6.33 -3.43 21.12
C TRP A 317 7.67 -4.01 21.53
N ASP A 318 8.23 -4.83 20.68
CA ASP A 318 9.55 -5.42 20.79
C ASP A 318 10.24 -5.33 19.42
N PRO A 319 11.33 -4.58 19.27
CA PRO A 319 12.03 -4.42 18.01
C PRO A 319 12.98 -5.58 17.66
N SER A 320 13.18 -6.57 18.56
CA SER A 320 14.11 -7.70 18.41
C SER A 320 13.69 -8.74 17.36
#